data_4ea918ed4dbad52ab864836df8228851
#
_entry.id   4ea918ed4dbad52ab864836df8228851
#
_cell.length_a   1.000
_cell.length_b   1.000
_cell.length_c   1.000
_cell.angle_alpha   90.00
_cell.angle_beta   90.00
_cell.angle_gamma   90.00
#
_symmetry.space_group_name_H-M   'P 1'
#
loop_
_entity.id
_entity.type
_entity.pdbx_description
1 polymer ?
#
loop_
_entity_poly.entity_id
_entity_poly.type
_entity_poly.pdbx_seq_one_letter_code
_entity_poly.pdbx_strand_id
1 'polypeptide(L)'
;MVSAITSTTTATTGTRAAAATPAAAAAAGSANFDTFLKMLTTQLQNQDPLNPMEGSDFAVQLATFSGVEQQAQTNKLLQQMMTQSGGSLGQLADWIGKEVRTTEPVWFGDEPLTLDVTPDSRADSVTLVTLNESGKEVLREEIGPGEGQIDWLGRDDLGEKLADGRYSFVIESMKSGEVISEDPVGVYVRVAEAEVGVQGVELIFEGGGSALASEIEALRGAD
;
A
#
# COMPACT_ATOMS: atom_id res chain seq x y z
N MET A 1 55.19 18.36 30.74
CA MET A 1 54.71 17.09 31.34
C MET A 1 53.31 16.85 30.82
N VAL A 2 53.20 15.98 29.82
CA VAL A 2 51.93 15.62 29.19
C VAL A 2 51.54 14.25 29.68
N SER A 3 50.35 14.16 30.36
CA SER A 3 49.79 12.89 30.80
C SER A 3 48.83 12.37 29.71
N ALA A 4 49.18 11.25 29.11
CA ALA A 4 48.31 10.53 28.18
C ALA A 4 47.29 9.70 28.95
N ILE A 5 45.99 9.88 28.62
CA ILE A 5 44.89 9.04 29.14
C ILE A 5 44.60 8.00 28.09
N THR A 6 44.88 6.75 28.39
CA THR A 6 44.60 5.59 27.58
C THR A 6 43.12 5.16 27.82
N SER A 7 42.25 5.31 26.82
CA SER A 7 40.88 4.84 26.89
C SER A 7 40.79 3.41 26.37
N THR A 8 40.48 2.48 27.25
CA THR A 8 40.26 1.06 26.90
C THR A 8 38.84 0.89 26.37
N THR A 9 38.70 0.59 25.07
CA THR A 9 37.41 0.29 24.45
C THR A 9 37.10 -1.19 24.64
N THR A 10 36.10 -1.49 25.44
CA THR A 10 35.58 -2.86 25.60
C THR A 10 34.62 -3.15 24.43
N ALA A 11 34.99 -4.06 23.56
CA ALA A 11 34.14 -4.56 22.49
C ALA A 11 33.12 -5.55 23.06
N THR A 12 31.85 -5.14 23.10
CA THR A 12 30.73 -6.04 23.38
C THR A 12 30.34 -6.78 22.10
N THR A 13 30.62 -8.08 22.07
CA THR A 13 30.23 -9.00 21.00
C THR A 13 28.71 -9.25 21.12
N GLY A 14 27.91 -8.49 20.36
CA GLY A 14 26.48 -8.75 20.23
C GLY A 14 26.24 -9.97 19.33
N THR A 15 25.77 -11.05 19.92
CA THR A 15 25.29 -12.23 19.20
C THR A 15 24.02 -11.85 18.41
N ARG A 16 24.18 -11.71 17.10
CA ARG A 16 23.06 -11.47 16.18
C ARG A 16 22.27 -12.77 16.04
N ALA A 17 21.08 -12.81 16.63
CA ALA A 17 20.13 -13.89 16.41
C ALA A 17 19.77 -13.93 14.93
N ALA A 18 20.11 -15.01 14.23
CA ALA A 18 19.72 -15.25 12.85
C ALA A 18 18.20 -15.44 12.81
N ALA A 19 17.52 -14.54 12.10
CA ALA A 19 16.11 -14.68 11.80
C ALA A 19 15.94 -15.94 10.92
N ALA A 20 15.20 -16.92 11.41
CA ALA A 20 14.89 -18.14 10.67
C ALA A 20 14.04 -17.78 9.45
N THR A 21 14.49 -18.17 8.27
CA THR A 21 13.77 -18.01 7.00
C THR A 21 12.45 -18.80 7.04
N PRO A 22 11.34 -18.28 6.46
CA PRO A 22 10.03 -18.95 6.48
C PRO A 22 9.99 -20.33 5.85
N ALA A 23 10.97 -20.68 4.99
CA ALA A 23 11.13 -22.03 4.43
C ALA A 23 11.56 -23.07 5.48
N ALA A 24 12.28 -22.67 6.54
CA ALA A 24 12.68 -23.56 7.61
C ALA A 24 11.51 -23.91 8.55
N ALA A 25 10.51 -23.02 8.68
CA ALA A 25 9.33 -23.26 9.50
C ALA A 25 8.35 -24.26 8.85
N ALA A 26 8.20 -24.24 7.52
CA ALA A 26 7.34 -25.18 6.80
C ALA A 26 7.91 -26.62 6.77
N ALA A 27 9.25 -26.76 6.70
CA ALA A 27 9.91 -28.07 6.77
C ALA A 27 9.87 -28.66 8.19
N ALA A 28 9.79 -27.82 9.23
CA ALA A 28 9.69 -28.28 10.62
C ALA A 28 8.30 -28.86 10.95
N GLY A 29 7.22 -28.39 10.29
CA GLY A 29 5.86 -28.89 10.51
C GLY A 29 5.70 -30.34 10.05
N SER A 30 6.13 -30.68 8.84
CA SER A 30 6.05 -32.04 8.29
C SER A 30 6.96 -33.05 9.05
N ALA A 31 8.17 -32.63 9.45
CA ALA A 31 9.08 -33.46 10.24
C ALA A 31 8.54 -33.75 11.65
N ASN A 32 7.80 -32.82 12.23
CA ASN A 32 7.14 -33.00 13.52
C ASN A 32 5.98 -33.99 13.44
N PHE A 33 5.20 -33.97 12.33
CA PHE A 33 4.10 -34.91 12.10
C PHE A 33 4.61 -36.36 11.93
N ASP A 34 5.63 -36.60 11.13
CA ASP A 34 6.22 -37.93 10.96
C ASP A 34 6.85 -38.45 12.25
N THR A 35 7.49 -37.60 13.02
CA THR A 35 8.06 -37.94 14.33
C THR A 35 6.96 -38.29 15.33
N PHE A 36 5.83 -37.58 15.30
CA PHE A 36 4.65 -37.85 16.12
C PHE A 36 4.02 -39.20 15.77
N LEU A 37 3.77 -39.47 14.47
CA LEU A 37 3.22 -40.77 14.04
C LEU A 37 4.10 -41.94 14.49
N LYS A 38 5.43 -41.76 14.44
CA LYS A 38 6.37 -42.76 14.88
C LYS A 38 6.34 -42.95 16.41
N MET A 39 6.20 -41.87 17.18
CA MET A 39 6.04 -41.94 18.63
C MET A 39 4.71 -42.58 19.02
N LEU A 40 3.60 -42.18 18.35
CA LEU A 40 2.27 -42.74 18.58
C LEU A 40 2.24 -44.26 18.31
N THR A 41 2.86 -44.70 17.21
CA THR A 41 2.97 -46.13 16.86
C THR A 41 3.77 -46.88 17.88
N THR A 42 4.86 -46.28 18.40
CA THR A 42 5.72 -46.90 19.44
C THR A 42 4.97 -46.95 20.79
N GLN A 43 4.19 -45.93 21.14
CA GLN A 43 3.38 -45.92 22.36
C GLN A 43 2.20 -46.92 22.29
N LEU A 44 1.53 -47.04 21.13
CA LEU A 44 0.48 -48.05 20.92
C LEU A 44 1.02 -49.51 21.05
N GLN A 45 2.31 -49.74 20.73
CA GLN A 45 2.94 -51.05 20.90
C GLN A 45 3.40 -51.38 22.32
N ASN A 46 3.54 -50.32 23.19
CA ASN A 46 4.06 -50.47 24.54
C ASN A 46 3.12 -50.02 25.66
N GLN A 47 1.84 -49.69 25.36
CA GLN A 47 0.86 -49.18 26.34
C GLN A 47 0.30 -50.31 27.23
N ASP A 48 0.36 -50.06 28.53
CA ASP A 48 -0.41 -50.77 29.55
C ASP A 48 -1.89 -50.29 29.46
N PRO A 49 -2.90 -51.19 29.37
CA PRO A 49 -4.28 -50.83 29.02
C PRO A 49 -5.02 -50.01 30.10
N LEU A 50 -4.38 -49.56 31.18
CA LEU A 50 -5.05 -48.91 32.30
C LEU A 50 -5.03 -47.36 32.32
N ASN A 51 -4.31 -46.67 31.44
CA ASN A 51 -4.29 -45.21 31.35
C ASN A 51 -4.04 -44.67 29.91
N PRO A 52 -5.06 -44.56 29.04
CA PRO A 52 -4.89 -44.13 27.64
C PRO A 52 -5.01 -42.60 27.40
N MET A 53 -5.07 -41.75 28.43
CA MET A 53 -5.59 -40.38 28.29
C MET A 53 -4.58 -39.35 27.74
N GLU A 54 -3.29 -39.44 27.93
CA GLU A 54 -2.33 -38.41 27.51
C GLU A 54 -2.06 -38.35 26.00
N GLY A 55 -2.20 -39.48 25.29
CA GLY A 55 -2.00 -39.50 23.83
C GLY A 55 -3.12 -38.83 23.00
N SER A 56 -4.34 -38.87 23.51
CA SER A 56 -5.50 -38.29 22.85
C SER A 56 -5.50 -36.76 22.86
N ASP A 57 -5.10 -36.15 23.96
CA ASP A 57 -5.09 -34.69 24.12
C ASP A 57 -4.03 -34.04 23.23
N PHE A 58 -2.86 -34.70 23.10
CA PHE A 58 -1.82 -34.27 22.19
C PHE A 58 -2.22 -34.42 20.71
N ALA A 59 -2.94 -35.48 20.36
CA ALA A 59 -3.46 -35.69 19.01
C ALA A 59 -4.48 -34.60 18.61
N VAL A 60 -5.35 -34.19 19.54
CA VAL A 60 -6.33 -33.10 19.34
C VAL A 60 -5.62 -31.76 19.15
N GLN A 61 -4.60 -31.48 19.96
CA GLN A 61 -3.80 -30.25 19.81
C GLN A 61 -3.07 -30.21 18.45
N LEU A 62 -2.47 -31.34 18.03
CA LEU A 62 -1.79 -31.42 16.74
C LEU A 62 -2.74 -31.30 15.55
N ALA A 63 -3.94 -31.90 15.65
CA ALA A 63 -4.99 -31.76 14.63
C ALA A 63 -5.45 -30.30 14.53
N THR A 64 -5.57 -29.60 15.65
CA THR A 64 -5.90 -28.16 15.69
C THR A 64 -4.78 -27.33 15.05
N PHE A 65 -3.52 -27.62 15.37
CA PHE A 65 -2.35 -26.95 14.76
C PHE A 65 -2.29 -27.19 13.25
N SER A 66 -2.49 -28.42 12.80
CA SER A 66 -2.53 -28.76 11.38
C SER A 66 -3.67 -28.04 10.65
N GLY A 67 -4.82 -27.87 11.29
CA GLY A 67 -5.96 -27.09 10.75
C GLY A 67 -5.60 -25.60 10.58
N VAL A 68 -4.92 -25.01 11.56
CA VAL A 68 -4.48 -23.61 11.49
C VAL A 68 -3.40 -23.42 10.40
N GLU A 69 -2.47 -24.37 10.28
CA GLU A 69 -1.44 -24.34 9.23
C GLU A 69 -2.06 -24.43 7.83
N GLN A 70 -3.03 -25.35 7.66
CA GLN A 70 -3.76 -25.48 6.40
C GLN A 70 -4.57 -24.24 6.06
N GLN A 71 -5.17 -23.58 7.07
CA GLN A 71 -5.85 -22.30 6.91
C GLN A 71 -4.87 -21.18 6.48
N ALA A 72 -3.70 -21.09 7.10
CA ALA A 72 -2.66 -20.13 6.73
C ALA A 72 -2.16 -20.36 5.30
N GLN A 73 -1.99 -21.61 4.90
CA GLN A 73 -1.58 -21.98 3.55
C GLN A 73 -2.65 -21.67 2.51
N THR A 74 -3.92 -21.90 2.85
CA THR A 74 -5.07 -21.52 2.01
C THR A 74 -5.14 -20.00 1.83
N ASN A 75 -4.96 -19.22 2.89
CA ASN A 75 -4.94 -17.76 2.81
C ASN A 75 -3.78 -17.26 1.94
N LYS A 76 -2.60 -17.87 2.05
CA LYS A 76 -1.44 -17.55 1.20
C LYS A 76 -1.71 -17.85 -0.27
N LEU A 77 -2.35 -19.00 -0.58
CA LEU A 77 -2.74 -19.35 -1.95
C LEU A 77 -3.80 -18.38 -2.50
N LEU A 78 -4.77 -17.98 -1.67
CA LEU A 78 -5.78 -16.98 -2.07
C LEU A 78 -5.11 -15.62 -2.37
N GLN A 79 -4.16 -15.17 -1.54
CA GLN A 79 -3.39 -13.96 -1.82
C GLN A 79 -2.59 -14.08 -3.13
N GLN A 80 -1.94 -15.22 -3.37
CA GLN A 80 -1.23 -15.47 -4.62
C GLN A 80 -2.19 -15.49 -5.84
N MET A 81 -3.39 -16.04 -5.69
CA MET A 81 -4.41 -16.01 -6.75
C MET A 81 -4.92 -14.59 -7.02
N MET A 82 -5.09 -13.76 -5.99
CA MET A 82 -5.48 -12.36 -6.16
C MET A 82 -4.41 -11.55 -6.89
N THR A 83 -3.12 -11.75 -6.56
CA THR A 83 -2.02 -11.09 -7.27
C THR A 83 -1.85 -11.62 -8.70
N GLN A 84 -2.14 -12.89 -8.95
CA GLN A 84 -2.01 -13.50 -10.28
C GLN A 84 -3.22 -13.20 -11.19
N SER A 85 -4.40 -12.93 -10.62
CA SER A 85 -5.61 -12.55 -11.38
C SER A 85 -5.57 -11.11 -11.89
N GLY A 86 -4.77 -10.22 -11.27
CA GLY A 86 -4.59 -8.83 -11.69
C GLY A 86 -3.65 -8.62 -12.88
N GLY A 87 -3.00 -9.67 -13.40
CA GLY A 87 -1.84 -9.53 -14.27
C GLY A 87 -1.91 -10.16 -15.67
N SER A 88 -3.08 -10.41 -16.24
CA SER A 88 -3.08 -10.80 -17.67
C SER A 88 -2.85 -9.56 -18.53
N LEU A 89 -1.95 -9.64 -19.53
CA LEU A 89 -1.69 -8.55 -20.51
C LEU A 89 -2.98 -7.97 -21.12
N GLY A 90 -4.06 -8.78 -21.20
CA GLY A 90 -5.37 -8.31 -21.65
C GLY A 90 -5.99 -7.29 -20.70
N GLN A 91 -5.86 -7.47 -19.39
CA GLN A 91 -6.38 -6.52 -18.38
C GLN A 91 -5.55 -5.23 -18.33
N LEU A 92 -4.22 -5.31 -18.60
CA LEU A 92 -3.38 -4.12 -18.68
C LEU A 92 -3.78 -3.23 -19.85
N ALA A 93 -4.11 -3.84 -21.00
CA ALA A 93 -4.54 -3.13 -22.19
C ALA A 93 -5.82 -2.31 -21.97
N ASP A 94 -6.68 -2.73 -21.03
CA ASP A 94 -7.92 -2.02 -20.71
C ASP A 94 -7.67 -0.68 -19.98
N TRP A 95 -6.50 -0.49 -19.40
CA TRP A 95 -6.10 0.76 -18.72
C TRP A 95 -5.52 1.80 -19.69
N ILE A 96 -4.77 1.33 -20.70
CA ILE A 96 -4.02 2.21 -21.61
C ILE A 96 -4.98 3.09 -22.40
N GLY A 97 -4.68 4.40 -22.43
CA GLY A 97 -5.48 5.41 -23.09
C GLY A 97 -6.76 5.81 -22.35
N LYS A 98 -7.04 5.21 -21.20
CA LYS A 98 -8.13 5.64 -20.30
C LYS A 98 -7.66 6.77 -19.39
N GLU A 99 -8.62 7.54 -18.90
CA GLU A 99 -8.37 8.51 -17.84
C GLU A 99 -8.75 7.91 -16.49
N VAL A 100 -7.83 8.04 -15.55
CA VAL A 100 -7.99 7.58 -14.17
C VAL A 100 -7.96 8.74 -13.21
N ARG A 101 -8.69 8.63 -12.09
CA ARG A 101 -8.64 9.61 -11.01
C ARG A 101 -7.67 9.11 -9.95
N THR A 102 -6.65 9.93 -9.68
CA THR A 102 -5.61 9.67 -8.68
C THR A 102 -5.37 10.90 -7.81
N THR A 103 -4.89 10.71 -6.60
CA THR A 103 -4.41 11.77 -5.71
C THR A 103 -2.88 11.93 -5.74
N GLU A 104 -2.19 11.07 -6.50
CA GLU A 104 -0.76 11.15 -6.71
C GLU A 104 -0.35 12.36 -7.56
N PRO A 105 0.88 12.86 -7.44
CA PRO A 105 1.35 13.98 -8.24
C PRO A 105 1.31 13.68 -9.74
N VAL A 106 0.60 14.52 -10.49
CA VAL A 106 0.43 14.41 -11.95
C VAL A 106 1.17 15.52 -12.68
N TRP A 107 1.56 15.25 -13.92
CA TRP A 107 2.24 16.20 -14.78
C TRP A 107 1.28 17.31 -15.25
N PHE A 108 1.71 18.56 -15.07
CA PHE A 108 1.10 19.74 -15.65
C PHE A 108 2.04 20.35 -16.70
N GLY A 109 1.49 20.64 -17.87
CA GLY A 109 2.16 21.27 -18.98
C GLY A 109 1.27 22.29 -19.65
N ASP A 110 0.98 22.13 -20.94
CA ASP A 110 0.20 23.10 -21.70
C ASP A 110 -1.32 22.92 -21.56
N GLU A 111 -1.79 21.77 -21.09
CA GLU A 111 -3.21 21.45 -20.97
C GLU A 111 -3.71 21.62 -19.52
N PRO A 112 -4.95 22.09 -19.31
CA PRO A 112 -5.56 22.14 -17.99
C PRO A 112 -5.69 20.76 -17.37
N LEU A 113 -5.63 20.68 -16.04
CA LEU A 113 -5.93 19.47 -15.28
C LEU A 113 -7.37 19.50 -14.77
N THR A 114 -8.13 18.44 -15.02
CA THR A 114 -9.47 18.29 -14.46
C THR A 114 -9.37 17.72 -13.05
N LEU A 115 -9.74 18.51 -12.06
CA LEU A 115 -9.78 18.16 -10.66
C LEU A 115 -11.20 17.76 -10.26
N ASP A 116 -11.33 16.77 -9.38
CA ASP A 116 -12.61 16.35 -8.80
C ASP A 116 -12.62 16.70 -7.31
N VAL A 117 -13.33 17.74 -6.95
CA VAL A 117 -13.34 18.31 -5.61
C VAL A 117 -14.59 17.90 -4.84
N THR A 118 -14.41 17.44 -3.61
CA THR A 118 -15.49 17.03 -2.71
C THR A 118 -15.25 17.65 -1.34
N PRO A 119 -15.64 18.94 -1.14
CA PRO A 119 -15.46 19.63 0.12
C PRO A 119 -16.35 19.08 1.24
N ASP A 120 -15.99 19.36 2.50
CA ASP A 120 -16.90 19.11 3.63
C ASP A 120 -18.20 19.90 3.45
N SER A 121 -19.33 19.22 3.53
CA SER A 121 -20.67 19.81 3.31
C SER A 121 -21.04 20.94 4.27
N ARG A 122 -20.28 21.13 5.35
CA ARG A 122 -20.45 22.21 6.33
C ARG A 122 -19.61 23.44 6.01
N ALA A 123 -18.74 23.37 5.01
CA ALA A 123 -17.88 24.47 4.62
C ALA A 123 -18.68 25.63 4.06
N ASP A 124 -18.28 26.85 4.38
CA ASP A 124 -18.78 28.09 3.77
C ASP A 124 -17.80 28.68 2.75
N SER A 125 -16.55 28.27 2.80
CA SER A 125 -15.53 28.54 1.79
C SER A 125 -14.57 27.38 1.64
N VAL A 126 -13.95 27.25 0.46
CA VAL A 126 -12.99 26.18 0.13
C VAL A 126 -11.82 26.77 -0.60
N THR A 127 -10.63 26.42 -0.15
CA THR A 127 -9.37 26.83 -0.77
C THR A 127 -8.68 25.60 -1.38
N LEU A 128 -8.34 25.69 -2.66
CA LEU A 128 -7.50 24.74 -3.35
C LEU A 128 -6.04 25.11 -3.09
N VAL A 129 -5.29 24.17 -2.56
CA VAL A 129 -3.84 24.29 -2.31
C VAL A 129 -3.11 23.41 -3.31
N THR A 130 -2.27 24.01 -4.13
CA THR A 130 -1.43 23.30 -5.11
C THR A 130 -0.05 23.07 -4.51
N LEU A 131 0.38 21.83 -4.51
CA LEU A 131 1.69 21.39 -4.01
C LEU A 131 2.55 20.95 -5.20
N ASN A 132 3.83 21.31 -5.16
CA ASN A 132 4.81 20.80 -6.14
C ASN A 132 5.27 19.37 -5.76
N GLU A 133 6.11 18.77 -6.60
CA GLU A 133 6.67 17.42 -6.41
C GLU A 133 7.36 17.20 -5.05
N SER A 134 7.89 18.25 -4.42
CA SER A 134 8.48 18.18 -3.09
C SER A 134 7.47 18.33 -1.95
N GLY A 135 6.18 18.43 -2.25
CA GLY A 135 5.11 18.65 -1.27
C GLY A 135 5.05 20.08 -0.75
N LYS A 136 5.73 21.03 -1.42
CA LYS A 136 5.69 22.44 -1.03
C LYS A 136 4.54 23.16 -1.73
N GLU A 137 3.77 23.93 -0.98
CA GLU A 137 2.74 24.82 -1.51
C GLU A 137 3.33 25.85 -2.47
N VAL A 138 2.71 25.97 -3.65
CA VAL A 138 3.11 26.91 -4.71
C VAL A 138 1.99 27.83 -5.16
N LEU A 139 0.73 27.44 -4.91
CA LEU A 139 -0.43 28.27 -5.24
C LEU A 139 -1.57 27.95 -4.26
N ARG A 140 -2.38 28.96 -3.98
CA ARG A 140 -3.58 28.88 -3.13
C ARG A 140 -4.70 29.68 -3.77
N GLU A 141 -5.82 29.04 -4.06
CA GLU A 141 -6.94 29.61 -4.80
C GLU A 141 -8.26 29.34 -4.07
N GLU A 142 -9.12 30.32 -3.94
CA GLU A 142 -10.48 30.12 -3.44
C GLU A 142 -11.36 29.61 -4.58
N ILE A 143 -11.96 28.41 -4.41
CA ILE A 143 -12.75 27.73 -5.46
C ILE A 143 -14.24 27.65 -5.15
N GLY A 144 -14.68 28.18 -4.02
CA GLY A 144 -16.06 28.06 -3.55
C GLY A 144 -16.39 26.69 -2.94
N PRO A 145 -17.53 26.59 -2.20
CA PRO A 145 -17.86 25.42 -1.38
C PRO A 145 -18.59 24.29 -2.14
N GLY A 146 -18.73 24.38 -3.47
CA GLY A 146 -19.43 23.38 -4.28
C GLY A 146 -18.58 22.12 -4.54
N GLU A 147 -19.24 20.95 -4.56
CA GLU A 147 -18.63 19.71 -5.06
C GLU A 147 -18.69 19.64 -6.60
N GLY A 148 -17.74 18.97 -7.24
CA GLY A 148 -17.75 18.72 -8.68
C GLY A 148 -16.39 18.84 -9.33
N GLN A 149 -16.40 18.81 -10.66
CA GLN A 149 -15.19 18.91 -11.46
C GLN A 149 -14.88 20.38 -11.80
N ILE A 150 -13.61 20.74 -11.69
CA ILE A 150 -13.07 22.03 -12.08
C ILE A 150 -11.83 21.85 -12.95
N ASP A 151 -11.63 22.74 -13.92
CA ASP A 151 -10.44 22.77 -14.74
C ASP A 151 -9.41 23.72 -14.12
N TRP A 152 -8.32 23.16 -13.64
CA TRP A 152 -7.21 23.91 -13.10
C TRP A 152 -6.25 24.33 -14.22
N LEU A 153 -6.07 25.64 -14.36
CA LEU A 153 -5.30 26.24 -15.44
C LEU A 153 -3.81 26.45 -15.08
N GLY A 154 -3.43 26.21 -13.83
CA GLY A 154 -2.04 26.39 -13.37
C GLY A 154 -1.54 27.83 -13.53
N ARG A 155 -2.35 28.82 -13.15
CA ARG A 155 -1.99 30.24 -13.21
C ARG A 155 -1.97 30.84 -11.82
N ASP A 156 -0.96 31.65 -11.57
CA ASP A 156 -0.86 32.42 -10.34
C ASP A 156 -1.79 33.66 -10.33
N ASP A 157 -1.78 34.41 -9.23
CA ASP A 157 -2.60 35.62 -9.04
C ASP A 157 -2.31 36.74 -10.07
N LEU A 158 -1.16 36.67 -10.74
CA LEU A 158 -0.75 37.59 -11.81
C LEU A 158 -1.21 37.08 -13.20
N GLY A 159 -1.78 35.88 -13.26
CA GLY A 159 -2.19 35.20 -14.49
C GLY A 159 -1.02 34.53 -15.23
N GLU A 160 0.18 34.48 -14.62
CA GLU A 160 1.34 33.79 -15.18
C GLU A 160 1.19 32.28 -15.00
N LYS A 161 1.55 31.51 -16.04
CA LYS A 161 1.51 30.04 -15.99
C LYS A 161 2.60 29.53 -15.04
N LEU A 162 2.24 28.61 -14.16
CA LEU A 162 3.21 27.86 -13.35
C LEU A 162 4.16 27.06 -14.25
N ALA A 163 5.35 26.78 -13.73
CA ALA A 163 6.34 25.96 -14.45
C ALA A 163 5.77 24.56 -14.75
N ASP A 164 6.20 24.00 -15.89
CA ASP A 164 5.91 22.60 -16.19
C ASP A 164 6.52 21.71 -15.12
N GLY A 165 5.72 20.74 -14.62
CA GLY A 165 6.15 19.91 -13.50
C GLY A 165 5.04 19.02 -12.97
N ARG A 166 5.35 18.27 -11.92
CA ARG A 166 4.35 17.45 -11.24
C ARG A 166 3.75 18.20 -10.05
N TYR A 167 2.43 18.14 -9.96
CA TYR A 167 1.64 18.81 -8.92
C TYR A 167 0.63 17.85 -8.30
N SER A 168 0.39 18.02 -7.02
CA SER A 168 -0.71 17.41 -6.29
C SER A 168 -1.56 18.49 -5.64
N PHE A 169 -2.78 18.14 -5.25
CA PHE A 169 -3.76 19.10 -4.82
C PHE A 169 -4.42 18.67 -3.52
N VAL A 170 -4.68 19.65 -2.67
CA VAL A 170 -5.40 19.49 -1.42
C VAL A 170 -6.46 20.58 -1.34
N ILE A 171 -7.63 20.26 -0.82
CA ILE A 171 -8.64 21.27 -0.47
C ILE A 171 -8.67 21.48 1.03
N GLU A 172 -8.69 22.73 1.44
CA GLU A 172 -9.03 23.15 2.79
C GLU A 172 -10.48 23.61 2.83
N SER A 173 -11.32 22.85 3.49
CA SER A 173 -12.70 23.24 3.76
C SER A 173 -12.76 24.12 4.99
N MET A 174 -13.33 25.31 4.88
CA MET A 174 -13.35 26.30 5.95
C MET A 174 -14.78 26.59 6.38
N LYS A 175 -14.93 26.94 7.66
CA LYS A 175 -16.19 27.42 8.23
C LYS A 175 -15.93 28.60 9.18
N SER A 176 -16.53 29.73 8.87
CA SER A 176 -16.36 30.97 9.64
C SER A 176 -14.90 31.37 9.81
N GLY A 177 -14.07 31.09 8.79
CA GLY A 177 -12.64 31.42 8.77
C GLY A 177 -11.72 30.41 9.49
N GLU A 178 -12.24 29.26 9.92
CA GLU A 178 -11.47 28.18 10.54
C GLU A 178 -11.48 26.95 9.61
N VAL A 179 -10.33 26.31 9.41
CA VAL A 179 -10.21 25.06 8.64
C VAL A 179 -10.86 23.93 9.43
N ILE A 180 -11.86 23.27 8.83
CA ILE A 180 -12.60 22.16 9.43
C ILE A 180 -12.25 20.80 8.83
N SER A 181 -11.68 20.79 7.61
CA SER A 181 -11.18 19.58 6.94
C SER A 181 -10.08 19.95 5.94
N GLU A 182 -9.15 19.00 5.73
CA GLU A 182 -8.11 19.08 4.73
C GLU A 182 -8.08 17.72 4.02
N ASP A 183 -8.42 17.71 2.73
CA ASP A 183 -8.64 16.48 1.98
C ASP A 183 -7.85 16.50 0.65
N PRO A 184 -7.25 15.38 0.22
CA PRO A 184 -6.59 15.29 -1.08
C PRO A 184 -7.62 15.40 -2.21
N VAL A 185 -7.22 16.01 -3.32
CA VAL A 185 -8.09 16.20 -4.49
C VAL A 185 -7.71 15.19 -5.58
N GLY A 186 -8.71 14.50 -6.09
CA GLY A 186 -8.55 13.61 -7.22
C GLY A 186 -8.31 14.36 -8.52
N VAL A 187 -7.32 13.95 -9.29
CA VAL A 187 -6.98 14.50 -10.61
C VAL A 187 -7.21 13.45 -11.67
N TYR A 188 -7.86 13.83 -12.77
CA TYR A 188 -7.98 12.97 -13.94
C TYR A 188 -6.72 13.07 -14.79
N VAL A 189 -6.11 11.90 -15.07
CA VAL A 189 -4.89 11.79 -15.87
C VAL A 189 -4.97 10.58 -16.79
N ARG A 190 -4.41 10.67 -17.99
CA ARG A 190 -4.41 9.58 -18.95
C ARG A 190 -3.30 8.58 -18.63
N VAL A 191 -3.65 7.30 -18.71
CA VAL A 191 -2.71 6.19 -18.56
C VAL A 191 -1.97 5.97 -19.88
N ALA A 192 -0.65 6.14 -19.85
CA ALA A 192 0.23 5.89 -21.00
C ALA A 192 0.69 4.44 -21.04
N GLU A 193 0.97 3.83 -19.88
CA GLU A 193 1.49 2.48 -19.77
C GLU A 193 0.95 1.81 -18.51
N ALA A 194 0.86 0.48 -18.52
CA ALA A 194 0.49 -0.32 -17.36
C ALA A 194 1.46 -1.49 -17.23
N GLU A 195 2.04 -1.67 -16.05
CA GLU A 195 3.03 -2.70 -15.77
C GLU A 195 2.59 -3.60 -14.62
N VAL A 196 3.07 -4.86 -14.62
CA VAL A 196 2.90 -5.76 -13.47
C VAL A 196 4.13 -5.67 -12.58
N GLY A 197 3.99 -4.97 -11.47
CA GLY A 197 5.01 -4.85 -10.44
C GLY A 197 4.86 -5.89 -9.32
N VAL A 198 5.75 -5.80 -8.34
CA VAL A 198 5.75 -6.68 -7.15
C VAL A 198 4.53 -6.43 -6.25
N GLN A 199 4.00 -5.19 -6.24
CA GLN A 199 2.87 -4.78 -5.42
C GLN A 199 1.52 -4.84 -6.16
N GLY A 200 1.52 -5.19 -7.44
CA GLY A 200 0.33 -5.25 -8.28
C GLY A 200 0.55 -4.57 -9.63
N VAL A 201 -0.54 -4.15 -10.25
CA VAL A 201 -0.48 -3.38 -11.50
C VAL A 201 -0.14 -1.94 -11.16
N GLU A 202 0.92 -1.41 -11.75
CA GLU A 202 1.33 -0.02 -11.72
C GLU A 202 0.92 0.67 -13.01
N LEU A 203 0.25 1.80 -12.89
CA LEU A 203 -0.20 2.63 -14.01
C LEU A 203 0.73 3.82 -14.12
N ILE A 204 1.34 3.99 -15.30
CA ILE A 204 2.22 5.11 -15.62
C ILE A 204 1.43 6.13 -16.41
N PHE A 205 1.46 7.38 -15.99
CA PHE A 205 0.66 8.45 -16.55
C PHE A 205 1.39 9.20 -17.67
N GLU A 206 0.64 9.84 -18.55
CA GLU A 206 1.20 10.79 -19.53
C GLU A 206 1.94 11.92 -18.80
N GLY A 207 3.15 12.25 -19.27
CA GLY A 207 4.02 13.23 -18.61
C GLY A 207 4.82 12.70 -17.43
N GLY A 208 4.64 11.43 -17.06
CA GLY A 208 5.33 10.79 -15.94
C GLY A 208 4.54 10.84 -14.64
N GLY A 209 5.01 10.09 -13.65
CA GLY A 209 4.27 9.76 -12.44
C GLY A 209 3.57 8.42 -12.59
N SER A 210 3.27 7.78 -11.48
CA SER A 210 2.59 6.48 -11.46
C SER A 210 1.76 6.32 -10.19
N ALA A 211 0.80 5.40 -10.23
CA ALA A 211 0.05 4.92 -9.07
C ALA A 211 -0.25 3.43 -9.22
N LEU A 212 -0.50 2.76 -8.11
CA LEU A 212 -1.01 1.39 -8.17
C LEU A 212 -2.47 1.39 -8.64
N ALA A 213 -2.84 0.44 -9.47
CA ALA A 213 -4.23 0.29 -9.93
C ALA A 213 -5.23 0.11 -8.76
N SER A 214 -4.76 -0.37 -7.61
CA SER A 214 -5.55 -0.48 -6.38
C SER A 214 -5.82 0.86 -5.68
N GLU A 215 -5.09 1.93 -6.04
CA GLU A 215 -5.21 3.29 -5.50
C GLU A 215 -6.06 4.19 -6.40
N ILE A 216 -6.46 3.67 -7.56
CA ILE A 216 -7.31 4.39 -8.49
C ILE A 216 -8.76 4.36 -8.02
N GLU A 217 -9.35 5.54 -7.88
CA GLU A 217 -10.72 5.70 -7.38
C GLU A 217 -11.78 5.69 -8.48
N ALA A 218 -11.41 6.12 -9.69
CA ALA A 218 -12.33 6.19 -10.83
C ALA A 218 -11.60 5.96 -12.15
N LEU A 219 -12.35 5.45 -13.15
CA LEU A 219 -11.88 5.20 -14.52
C LEU A 219 -12.93 5.72 -15.49
N ARG A 220 -12.52 6.51 -16.49
CA ARG A 220 -13.39 6.96 -17.57
C ARG A 220 -12.75 6.75 -18.95
N GLY A 221 -13.58 6.68 -20.01
CA GLY A 221 -13.07 6.73 -21.38
C GLY A 221 -12.40 8.06 -21.64
N ALA A 222 -11.30 8.09 -22.33
CA ALA A 222 -10.77 9.33 -22.88
C ALA A 222 -11.70 9.76 -24.04
N ASP A 223 -12.16 10.99 -24.01
CA ASP A 223 -12.94 11.61 -25.10
C ASP A 223 -12.04 11.96 -26.29
#